data_2e846d7e12678d3a7bc6d43949d26842
#
_entry.id   2e846d7e12678d3a7bc6d43949d26842
#
_cell.length_a   1.000
_cell.length_b   1.000
_cell.length_c   1.000
_cell.angle_alpha   90.00
_cell.angle_beta   90.00
_cell.angle_gamma   90.00
#
_symmetry.space_group_name_H-M   'P 1'
#
loop_
_entity.id
_entity.type
_entity.pdbx_description
1 polymer ?
#
loop_
_entity_poly.entity_id
_entity_poly.type
_entity_poly.pdbx_seq_one_letter_code
_entity_poly.pdbx_strand_id
1 'polypeptide(L)'
;MEIIKILEVVKTFFGQYIRPVHKITHVHKSDKGWELTVEVIEEKEYMKAHAKDELIGVYSVLLNAELEIVLFQRKSLRARGALIQE
;
A
#
# COMPACT_ATOMS: atom_id res chain seq x y z
N MET A 1 2.42 4.45 -20.69
CA MET A 1 3.40 4.89 -19.74
C MET A 1 3.58 3.88 -18.65
N GLU A 2 4.82 3.60 -18.31
CA GLU A 2 5.08 2.52 -17.38
C GLU A 2 4.50 2.75 -16.01
N ILE A 3 4.54 3.98 -15.54
CA ILE A 3 4.03 4.23 -14.20
C ILE A 3 2.57 3.90 -14.09
N ILE A 4 1.79 4.20 -15.12
CA ILE A 4 0.37 3.88 -15.08
C ILE A 4 0.17 2.37 -15.01
N LYS A 5 0.95 1.61 -15.78
CA LYS A 5 0.82 0.17 -15.71
C LYS A 5 1.21 -0.37 -14.35
N ILE A 6 2.25 0.20 -13.76
CA ILE A 6 2.69 -0.23 -12.45
C ILE A 6 1.60 0.01 -11.43
N LEU A 7 0.98 1.17 -11.48
CA LEU A 7 -0.08 1.48 -10.52
C LEU A 7 -1.25 0.52 -10.70
N GLU A 8 -1.57 0.18 -11.94
CA GLU A 8 -2.67 -0.75 -12.18
C GLU A 8 -2.35 -2.14 -11.67
N VAL A 9 -1.13 -2.60 -11.89
CA VAL A 9 -0.74 -3.91 -11.42
C VAL A 9 -0.86 -3.99 -9.90
N VAL A 10 -0.37 -2.97 -9.23
CA VAL A 10 -0.38 -2.96 -7.77
C VAL A 10 -1.80 -2.85 -7.25
N LYS A 11 -2.62 -2.00 -7.84
CA LYS A 11 -3.99 -1.86 -7.38
C LYS A 11 -4.78 -3.16 -7.58
N THR A 12 -4.55 -3.83 -8.69
CA THR A 12 -5.24 -5.08 -8.94
C THR A 12 -4.82 -6.14 -7.93
N PHE A 13 -3.53 -6.24 -7.69
CA PHE A 13 -3.03 -7.23 -6.75
C PHE A 13 -3.59 -6.99 -5.36
N PHE A 14 -3.51 -5.75 -4.89
CA PHE A 14 -3.99 -5.46 -3.55
C PHE A 14 -5.50 -5.64 -3.45
N GLY A 15 -6.23 -5.26 -4.48
CA GLY A 15 -7.67 -5.41 -4.44
C GLY A 15 -8.12 -6.85 -4.41
N GLN A 16 -7.35 -7.75 -5.02
CA GLN A 16 -7.73 -9.15 -5.03
C GLN A 16 -7.23 -9.90 -3.81
N TYR A 17 -6.07 -9.59 -3.33
CA TYR A 17 -5.44 -10.44 -2.32
C TYR A 17 -5.25 -9.80 -0.96
N ILE A 18 -5.35 -8.53 -0.87
CA ILE A 18 -5.13 -7.86 0.41
C ILE A 18 -6.30 -6.97 0.73
N ARG A 19 -6.31 -5.77 0.26
CA ARG A 19 -7.39 -4.82 0.45
C ARG A 19 -7.25 -3.75 -0.60
N PRO A 20 -8.31 -3.08 -0.96
CA PRO A 20 -8.19 -2.03 -1.97
C PRO A 20 -7.20 -0.95 -1.53
N VAL A 21 -6.45 -0.47 -2.47
CA VAL A 21 -5.45 0.53 -2.20
C VAL A 21 -6.11 1.84 -1.84
N HIS A 22 -5.69 2.44 -0.74
CA HIS A 22 -6.16 3.75 -0.37
C HIS A 22 -5.31 4.81 -1.08
N LYS A 23 -4.02 4.63 -1.09
CA LYS A 23 -3.14 5.62 -1.66
C LYS A 23 -1.78 5.01 -1.94
N ILE A 24 -1.14 5.45 -3.00
CA ILE A 24 0.24 5.07 -3.26
C ILE A 24 1.06 6.32 -3.04
N THR A 25 1.97 6.27 -2.10
CA THR A 25 2.68 7.47 -1.67
C THR A 25 4.09 7.56 -2.21
N HIS A 26 4.59 6.51 -2.82
CA HIS A 26 5.96 6.53 -3.30
C HIS A 26 6.10 5.55 -4.46
N VAL A 27 6.77 5.97 -5.52
CA VAL A 27 7.11 5.10 -6.62
C VAL A 27 8.53 5.43 -7.01
N HIS A 28 9.38 4.44 -7.01
CA HIS A 28 10.79 4.65 -7.27
C HIS A 28 11.31 3.55 -8.19
N LYS A 29 12.02 3.92 -9.23
CA LYS A 29 12.61 2.94 -10.10
C LYS A 29 13.98 2.56 -9.57
N SER A 30 14.24 1.28 -9.51
CA SER A 30 15.52 0.80 -9.04
C SER A 30 16.19 0.01 -10.16
N ASP A 31 17.38 -0.46 -9.90
CA ASP A 31 18.11 -1.23 -10.89
C ASP A 31 17.38 -2.48 -11.28
N LYS A 32 16.65 -3.07 -10.38
CA LYS A 32 16.01 -4.35 -10.64
C LYS A 32 14.55 -4.24 -10.97
N GLY A 33 13.99 -3.07 -10.88
CA GLY A 33 12.57 -2.90 -11.14
C GLY A 33 12.06 -1.67 -10.45
N TRP A 34 10.99 -1.83 -9.68
CA TRP A 34 10.33 -0.69 -9.07
C TRP A 34 10.01 -0.95 -7.63
N GLU A 35 10.05 0.10 -6.82
CA GLU A 35 9.66 0.04 -5.43
C GLU A 35 8.51 0.99 -5.21
N LEU A 36 7.51 0.54 -4.49
CA LEU A 36 6.38 1.40 -4.19
C LEU A 36 6.06 1.34 -2.72
N THR A 37 5.48 2.41 -2.21
CA THR A 37 4.90 2.43 -0.87
C THR A 37 3.41 2.61 -1.04
N VAL A 38 2.64 1.69 -0.49
CA VAL A 38 1.20 1.62 -0.70
C VAL A 38 0.51 1.68 0.65
N GLU A 39 -0.54 2.47 0.74
CA GLU A 39 -1.33 2.54 1.97
C GLU A 39 -2.70 1.94 1.73
N VAL A 40 -3.15 1.13 2.66
CA VAL A 40 -4.49 0.57 2.60
C VAL A 40 -5.18 0.84 3.92
N ILE A 41 -6.51 0.87 3.89
CA ILE A 41 -7.27 1.04 5.12
C ILE A 41 -7.57 -0.33 5.65
N GLU A 42 -7.15 -0.59 6.88
CA GLU A 42 -7.31 -1.89 7.48
C GLU A 42 -8.32 -1.88 8.58
N GLU A 43 -8.82 -3.01 8.92
CA GLU A 43 -9.63 -3.20 10.11
C GLU A 43 -10.84 -2.30 10.18
N LYS A 44 -11.63 -2.28 9.14
CA LYS A 44 -12.79 -1.45 9.16
C LYS A 44 -13.79 -1.80 10.23
N GLU A 45 -13.91 -3.07 10.55
CA GLU A 45 -14.85 -3.43 11.58
C GLU A 45 -14.38 -3.00 12.93
N TYR A 46 -13.09 -3.09 13.15
CA TYR A 46 -12.53 -2.59 14.37
C TYR A 46 -12.76 -1.10 14.48
N MET A 47 -12.66 -0.39 13.37
CA MET A 47 -12.86 1.02 13.41
C MET A 47 -14.28 1.38 13.75
N LYS A 48 -15.23 0.61 13.25
CA LYS A 48 -16.60 0.90 13.61
C LYS A 48 -16.82 0.81 15.08
N ALA A 49 -16.18 -0.12 15.71
CA ALA A 49 -16.39 -0.29 17.13
C ALA A 49 -15.65 0.74 17.95
N HIS A 50 -14.49 1.13 17.51
CA HIS A 50 -13.67 1.96 18.34
C HIS A 50 -13.45 3.33 17.81
N ALA A 51 -13.77 3.56 16.65
CA ALA A 51 -13.53 4.44 16.19
C ALA A 51 -13.61 5.56 15.64
N LYS A 52 -12.94 6.18 15.85
CA LYS A 52 -12.80 7.35 15.34
C LYS A 52 -11.79 7.38 14.31
N ASP A 53 -10.69 6.74 14.39
CA ASP A 53 -9.59 6.82 13.45
C ASP A 53 -9.50 5.55 12.68
N GLU A 54 -9.24 5.65 11.42
CA GLU A 54 -9.01 4.48 10.59
C GLU A 54 -7.57 4.03 10.75
N LEU A 55 -7.35 2.75 10.64
CA LEU A 55 -5.98 2.22 10.68
C LEU A 55 -5.46 2.09 9.27
N ILE A 56 -4.28 2.59 9.05
CA ILE A 56 -3.64 2.58 7.74
C ILE A 56 -2.47 1.61 7.78
N GLY A 57 -2.50 0.62 6.92
CA GLY A 57 -1.37 -0.28 6.76
C GLY A 57 -0.47 0.26 5.67
N VAL A 58 0.80 0.37 5.96
CA VAL A 58 1.77 0.87 5.00
C VAL A 58 2.58 -0.32 4.51
N TYR A 59 2.54 -0.55 3.21
CA TYR A 59 3.22 -1.70 2.62
C TYR A 59 4.33 -1.25 1.69
N SER A 60 5.37 -2.05 1.64
CA SER A 60 6.44 -1.88 0.67
C SER A 60 6.26 -2.95 -0.38
N VAL A 61 6.32 -2.57 -1.64
CA VAL A 61 6.09 -3.50 -2.75
C VAL A 61 7.23 -3.38 -3.73
N LEU A 62 7.75 -4.51 -4.17
CA LEU A 62 8.82 -4.54 -5.17
C LEU A 62 8.32 -5.25 -6.41
N LEU A 63 8.57 -4.65 -7.57
CA LEU A 63 8.26 -5.28 -8.83
C LEU A 63 9.54 -5.48 -9.62
N ASN A 64 9.58 -6.51 -10.42
CA ASN A 64 10.74 -6.72 -11.29
C ASN A 64 10.55 -5.94 -12.59
N ALA A 65 11.47 -6.10 -13.51
CA ALA A 65 11.45 -5.35 -14.75
C ALA A 65 10.25 -5.71 -15.62
N GLU A 66 9.67 -6.89 -15.41
CA GLU A 66 8.48 -7.28 -16.15
C GLU A 66 7.22 -6.86 -15.45
N LEU A 67 7.31 -6.04 -14.45
CA LEU A 67 6.17 -5.52 -13.70
C LEU A 67 5.43 -6.61 -12.93
N GLU A 68 6.16 -7.61 -12.49
CA GLU A 68 5.59 -8.62 -11.63
C GLU A 68 5.95 -8.31 -10.20
N ILE A 69 5.00 -8.50 -9.29
CA ILE A 69 5.27 -8.24 -7.89
C ILE A 69 6.08 -9.39 -7.34
N VAL A 70 7.27 -9.11 -6.88
CA VAL A 70 8.15 -10.14 -6.36
C VAL A 70 8.27 -10.11 -4.85
N LEU A 71 7.82 -9.04 -4.22
CA LEU A 71 7.85 -8.96 -2.77
C LEU A 71 6.89 -7.91 -2.31
N PHE A 72 6.15 -8.19 -1.23
CA PHE A 72 5.44 -7.12 -0.56
C PHE A 72 5.49 -7.42 0.91
N GLN A 73 5.47 -6.38 1.74
CA GLN A 73 5.47 -6.59 3.16
C GLN A 73 4.91 -5.37 3.85
N ARG A 74 4.18 -5.61 4.93
CA ARG A 74 3.63 -4.49 5.68
C ARG A 74 4.72 -3.94 6.57
N LYS A 75 5.00 -2.67 6.41
CA LYS A 75 6.03 -2.06 7.17
C LYS A 75 5.52 -1.44 8.44
N SER A 76 4.32 -0.95 8.46
CA SER A 76 3.81 -0.32 9.65
C SER A 76 2.31 -0.23 9.60
N LEU A 77 1.73 0.13 10.74
CA LEU A 77 0.31 0.30 10.87
C LEU A 77 0.15 1.57 11.69
N ARG A 78 -0.65 2.50 11.23
CA ARG A 78 -0.80 3.74 11.96
C ARG A 78 -2.25 4.19 11.92
N ALA A 79 -2.63 5.02 12.83
CA ALA A 79 -3.97 5.55 12.86
C ALA A 79 -4.04 6.75 11.95
N ARG A 80 -4.98 6.69 11.02
CA ARG A 80 -5.18 7.79 10.12
C ARG A 80 -5.81 8.91 10.90
N GLY A 81 -5.40 10.08 10.65
CA GLY A 81 -5.98 11.21 11.30
C GLY A 81 -5.46 11.52 12.66
N ALA A 82 -4.74 10.62 13.25
CA ALA A 82 -4.17 10.89 14.54
C ALA A 82 -2.95 11.75 14.36
N LEU A 83 -2.70 12.53 15.34
CA LEU A 83 -1.53 13.25 15.26
C LEU A 83 -0.46 12.37 15.55
N ILE A 84 0.51 12.43 14.77
CA ILE A 84 1.47 11.53 14.90
C ILE A 84 2.28 11.89 15.94
N GLN A 85 2.38 11.23 16.78
CA GLN A 85 3.03 11.46 17.71
C GLN A 85 4.19 10.99 17.66
N GLU A 86 4.61 10.54 17.22
CA GLU A 86 5.76 10.14 17.15
C GLU A 86 6.46 10.47 17.71
#